data_41228fb2ee8802ac2658fc3fc001285f
#
_entry.id   41228fb2ee8802ac2658fc3fc001285f
#
_cell.length_a   1.000
_cell.length_b   1.000
_cell.length_c   1.000
_cell.angle_alpha   90.00
_cell.angle_beta   90.00
_cell.angle_gamma   90.00
#
_symmetry.space_group_name_H-M   'P 1'
#
loop_
_entity.id
_entity.type
_entity.pdbx_description
1 polymer ?
#
loop_
_entity_poly.entity_id
_entity_poly.type
_entity_poly.pdbx_seq_one_letter_code
_entity_poly.pdbx_strand_id
1 'polypeptide(L)'
;MIAWFQFLSSAVVIAVSGTKLARYGDRIAELTGLGRVWIGVVLVAGATSLPEVLTDVSAALMDAPDLAVGDLFGSSMANMLILGIIDLMYRQKRVWQQAALEHTLTAALAMVLTGLAAFFVLLQVNMTHLGVGLGSLILFILYVLGMRLVFRQEDMKRRQREQEVVVEGAVDKQNAETTRRDELRRAVAGFSVAALVLLVAAPFLAGSANEIAERTGISTTFIGTSLVGITTSLPELVTAIAAVRLGAFDLAVGNLFGSNAFNMAAFFFVDVAYRGGGLLSSVSSAHVLTALWSIVMMNIGLMGIIYRAEKRFMLIEPDSLLMIVAYVLGLWLLFR
;
A
#
# COMPACT_ATOMS: atom_id res chain seq x y z
N MET A 1 22.94 1.79 19.37
CA MET A 1 23.54 2.32 18.11
C MET A 1 23.51 1.30 16.99
N ILE A 2 23.86 0.03 17.23
CA ILE A 2 23.86 -1.03 16.19
C ILE A 2 22.46 -1.22 15.59
N ALA A 3 21.41 -1.32 16.40
CA ALA A 3 20.03 -1.48 15.93
C ALA A 3 19.58 -0.33 15.00
N TRP A 4 19.90 0.91 15.33
CA TRP A 4 19.61 2.07 14.46
C TRP A 4 20.37 2.02 13.14
N PHE A 5 21.64 1.62 13.16
CA PHE A 5 22.41 1.46 11.93
C PHE A 5 21.84 0.34 11.05
N GLN A 6 21.48 -0.79 11.66
CA GLN A 6 20.87 -1.92 10.98
C GLN A 6 19.50 -1.54 10.41
N PHE A 7 18.68 -0.82 11.17
CA PHE A 7 17.39 -0.30 10.72
C PHE A 7 17.56 0.61 9.50
N LEU A 8 18.39 1.64 9.59
CA LEU A 8 18.61 2.58 8.49
C LEU A 8 19.19 1.93 7.24
N SER A 9 20.13 1.00 7.39
CA SER A 9 20.72 0.29 6.24
C SER A 9 19.69 -0.61 5.56
N SER A 10 18.90 -1.39 6.32
CA SER A 10 17.82 -2.21 5.76
C SER A 10 16.70 -1.35 5.16
N ALA A 11 16.38 -0.22 5.77
CA ALA A 11 15.41 0.74 5.23
C ALA A 11 15.81 1.24 3.83
N VAL A 12 17.08 1.63 3.66
CA VAL A 12 17.61 2.04 2.34
C VAL A 12 17.55 0.90 1.33
N VAL A 13 17.95 -0.30 1.72
CA VAL A 13 17.89 -1.48 0.85
C VAL A 13 16.44 -1.79 0.44
N ILE A 14 15.50 -1.75 1.37
CA ILE A 14 14.07 -2.00 1.12
C ILE A 14 13.50 -0.92 0.19
N ALA A 15 13.74 0.36 0.45
CA ALA A 15 13.27 1.45 -0.39
C ALA A 15 13.78 1.34 -1.83
N VAL A 16 15.08 1.07 -2.02
CA VAL A 16 15.68 0.93 -3.35
C VAL A 16 15.18 -0.32 -4.06
N SER A 17 15.12 -1.46 -3.37
CA SER A 17 14.70 -2.73 -3.97
C SER A 17 13.21 -2.75 -4.25
N GLY A 18 12.37 -2.23 -3.36
CA GLY A 18 10.94 -2.06 -3.56
C GLY A 18 10.62 -1.17 -4.75
N THR A 19 11.31 -0.02 -4.86
CA THR A 19 11.18 0.87 -6.04
C THR A 19 11.54 0.16 -7.36
N LYS A 20 12.62 -0.64 -7.37
CA LYS A 20 12.99 -1.41 -8.55
C LYS A 20 11.97 -2.50 -8.86
N LEU A 21 11.49 -3.18 -7.84
CA LEU A 21 10.48 -4.23 -7.97
C LEU A 21 9.18 -3.69 -8.56
N ALA A 22 8.69 -2.54 -8.08
CA ALA A 22 7.54 -1.85 -8.64
C ALA A 22 7.74 -1.51 -10.13
N ARG A 23 8.89 -0.93 -10.52
CA ARG A 23 9.20 -0.62 -11.93
C ARG A 23 9.25 -1.86 -12.82
N TYR A 24 9.82 -2.95 -12.34
CA TYR A 24 9.82 -4.21 -13.09
C TYR A 24 8.42 -4.83 -13.17
N GLY A 25 7.62 -4.72 -12.11
CA GLY A 25 6.21 -5.12 -12.10
C GLY A 25 5.41 -4.39 -13.17
N ASP A 26 5.52 -3.05 -13.23
CA ASP A 26 4.91 -2.22 -14.27
C ASP A 26 5.33 -2.67 -15.67
N ARG A 27 6.64 -2.90 -15.87
CA ARG A 27 7.15 -3.34 -17.18
C ARG A 27 6.64 -4.72 -17.59
N ILE A 28 6.53 -5.66 -16.64
CA ILE A 28 5.93 -6.97 -16.87
C ILE A 28 4.46 -6.83 -17.28
N ALA A 29 3.70 -5.97 -16.58
CA ALA A 29 2.31 -5.68 -16.88
C ALA A 29 2.14 -5.14 -18.31
N GLU A 30 2.95 -4.17 -18.72
CA GLU A 30 2.93 -3.61 -20.08
C GLU A 30 3.26 -4.66 -21.14
N LEU A 31 4.31 -5.46 -20.90
CA LEU A 31 4.82 -6.43 -21.87
C LEU A 31 3.94 -7.67 -21.99
N THR A 32 3.22 -8.08 -20.95
CA THR A 32 2.35 -9.26 -21.00
C THR A 32 1.02 -8.99 -21.70
N GLY A 33 0.60 -7.71 -21.79
CA GLY A 33 -0.65 -7.32 -22.43
C GLY A 33 -1.92 -7.82 -21.71
N LEU A 34 -1.74 -8.45 -20.55
CA LEU A 34 -2.82 -8.81 -19.64
C LEU A 34 -3.43 -7.50 -19.14
N GLY A 35 -4.51 -7.07 -19.70
CA GLY A 35 -5.23 -5.82 -19.56
C GLY A 35 -4.64 -4.83 -18.53
N ARG A 36 -4.28 -3.64 -18.96
CA ARG A 36 -3.56 -2.58 -18.18
C ARG A 36 -4.08 -2.38 -16.75
N VAL A 37 -5.33 -2.72 -16.51
CA VAL A 37 -6.02 -2.54 -15.24
C VAL A 37 -5.81 -3.74 -14.31
N TRP A 38 -5.96 -4.99 -14.79
CA TRP A 38 -5.86 -6.18 -13.94
C TRP A 38 -4.46 -6.38 -13.37
N ILE A 39 -3.46 -6.22 -14.21
CA ILE A 39 -2.06 -6.44 -13.82
C ILE A 39 -1.45 -5.19 -13.25
N GLY A 40 -1.82 -3.99 -13.77
CA GLY A 40 -1.35 -2.73 -13.21
C GLY A 40 -1.72 -2.61 -11.73
N VAL A 41 -2.99 -2.74 -11.37
CA VAL A 41 -3.41 -2.57 -9.98
C VAL A 41 -2.99 -3.75 -9.10
N VAL A 42 -3.14 -5.01 -9.52
CA VAL A 42 -2.76 -6.16 -8.67
C VAL A 42 -1.26 -6.40 -8.64
N LEU A 43 -0.56 -6.32 -9.79
CA LEU A 43 0.89 -6.49 -9.80
C LEU A 43 1.62 -5.27 -9.28
N VAL A 44 1.17 -4.05 -9.58
CA VAL A 44 1.83 -2.83 -9.11
C VAL A 44 1.55 -2.65 -7.62
N ALA A 45 0.29 -2.65 -7.18
CA ALA A 45 -0.03 -2.57 -5.76
C ALA A 45 0.59 -3.74 -4.97
N GLY A 46 0.48 -4.98 -5.47
CA GLY A 46 1.13 -6.13 -4.82
C GLY A 46 2.65 -6.07 -4.85
N ALA A 47 3.27 -5.48 -5.90
CA ALA A 47 4.71 -5.31 -5.96
C ALA A 47 5.21 -4.17 -5.07
N THR A 48 4.47 -3.06 -4.97
CA THR A 48 4.83 -1.96 -4.07
C THR A 48 4.66 -2.36 -2.60
N SER A 49 3.60 -3.12 -2.26
CA SER A 49 3.33 -3.57 -0.90
C SER A 49 4.01 -4.91 -0.54
N LEU A 50 4.87 -5.46 -1.40
CA LEU A 50 5.65 -6.65 -1.04
C LEU A 50 6.66 -6.40 0.09
N PRO A 51 7.33 -5.24 0.18
CA PRO A 51 8.18 -4.91 1.33
C PRO A 51 7.43 -4.94 2.66
N GLU A 52 6.21 -4.41 2.72
CA GLU A 52 5.33 -4.48 3.88
C GLU A 52 5.08 -5.94 4.27
N VAL A 53 4.54 -6.73 3.34
CA VAL A 53 4.19 -8.14 3.61
C VAL A 53 5.41 -8.94 4.11
N LEU A 54 6.58 -8.76 3.50
CA LEU A 54 7.77 -9.50 3.90
C LEU A 54 8.31 -9.05 5.27
N THR A 55 8.24 -7.75 5.56
CA THR A 55 8.63 -7.20 6.87
C THR A 55 7.67 -7.70 7.96
N ASP A 56 6.37 -7.67 7.70
CA ASP A 56 5.34 -8.07 8.64
C ASP A 56 5.33 -9.58 8.90
N VAL A 57 5.48 -10.38 7.85
CA VAL A 57 5.69 -11.83 7.98
C VAL A 57 6.94 -12.12 8.82
N SER A 58 8.01 -11.35 8.62
CA SER A 58 9.25 -11.51 9.40
C SER A 58 9.03 -11.12 10.87
N ALA A 59 8.30 -10.04 11.14
CA ALA A 59 7.93 -9.62 12.49
C ALA A 59 7.05 -10.67 13.18
N ALA A 60 6.06 -11.24 12.48
CA ALA A 60 5.21 -12.31 13.00
C ALA A 60 5.99 -13.58 13.32
N LEU A 61 6.95 -13.97 12.48
CA LEU A 61 7.85 -15.10 12.73
C LEU A 61 8.79 -14.89 13.92
N MET A 62 9.08 -13.63 14.27
CA MET A 62 9.87 -13.23 15.45
C MET A 62 9.03 -13.01 16.70
N ASP A 63 7.73 -13.40 16.66
CA ASP A 63 6.77 -13.20 17.76
C ASP A 63 6.58 -11.72 18.15
N ALA A 64 6.61 -10.84 17.15
CA ALA A 64 6.36 -9.41 17.29
C ALA A 64 5.11 -8.97 16.48
N PRO A 65 3.91 -9.52 16.79
CA PRO A 65 2.70 -9.28 16.00
C PRO A 65 2.24 -7.81 16.04
N ASP A 66 2.45 -7.10 17.16
CA ASP A 66 2.13 -5.68 17.28
C ASP A 66 2.96 -4.81 16.34
N LEU A 67 4.19 -5.22 16.01
CA LEU A 67 5.02 -4.53 15.03
C LEU A 67 4.42 -4.64 13.63
N ALA A 68 4.03 -5.86 13.24
CA ALA A 68 3.42 -6.14 11.92
C ALA A 68 2.07 -5.43 11.75
N VAL A 69 1.18 -5.54 12.74
CA VAL A 69 -0.14 -4.88 12.68
C VAL A 69 0.01 -3.36 12.72
N GLY A 70 1.00 -2.86 13.47
CA GLY A 70 1.38 -1.45 13.48
C GLY A 70 1.84 -0.96 12.11
N ASP A 71 2.67 -1.74 11.40
CA ASP A 71 3.12 -1.43 10.05
C ASP A 71 1.93 -1.35 9.07
N LEU A 72 1.08 -2.36 9.00
CA LEU A 72 -0.06 -2.41 8.07
C LEU A 72 -1.01 -1.21 8.21
N PHE A 73 -1.38 -0.84 9.44
CA PHE A 73 -2.20 0.36 9.65
C PHE A 73 -1.39 1.64 9.47
N GLY A 74 -0.11 1.65 9.87
CA GLY A 74 0.80 2.78 9.72
C GLY A 74 1.11 3.10 8.26
N SER A 75 1.37 2.09 7.44
CA SER A 75 1.52 2.22 5.98
C SER A 75 0.25 2.79 5.33
N SER A 76 -0.93 2.39 5.82
CA SER A 76 -2.19 2.98 5.36
C SER A 76 -2.29 4.48 5.67
N MET A 77 -1.82 4.93 6.83
CA MET A 77 -1.69 6.36 7.16
C MET A 77 -0.61 7.04 6.32
N ALA A 78 0.56 6.39 6.13
CA ALA A 78 1.68 6.92 5.35
C ALA A 78 1.29 7.12 3.87
N ASN A 79 0.52 6.21 3.29
CA ASN A 79 0.01 6.33 1.93
C ASN A 79 -0.89 7.57 1.77
N MET A 80 -1.69 7.91 2.75
CA MET A 80 -2.49 9.14 2.73
C MET A 80 -1.62 10.39 2.91
N LEU A 81 -0.60 10.33 3.77
CA LEU A 81 0.41 11.40 3.87
C LEU A 81 1.12 11.61 2.53
N ILE A 82 1.54 10.54 1.86
CA ILE A 82 2.18 10.57 0.53
C ILE A 82 1.27 11.28 -0.46
N LEU A 83 -0.02 10.98 -0.47
CA LEU A 83 -1.00 11.64 -1.34
C LEU A 83 -1.07 13.14 -1.08
N GLY A 84 -1.12 13.57 0.18
CA GLY A 84 -1.10 14.98 0.56
C GLY A 84 0.21 15.69 0.16
N ILE A 85 1.37 15.03 0.33
CA ILE A 85 2.68 15.56 -0.06
C ILE A 85 2.77 15.74 -1.58
N ILE A 86 2.32 14.75 -2.36
CA ILE A 86 2.36 14.79 -3.82
C ILE A 86 1.50 15.93 -4.36
N ASP A 87 0.30 16.11 -3.82
CA ASP A 87 -0.57 17.21 -4.23
C ASP A 87 0.07 18.58 -3.90
N LEU A 88 0.68 18.69 -2.72
CA LEU A 88 1.42 19.89 -2.33
C LEU A 88 2.63 20.16 -3.23
N MET A 89 3.36 19.14 -3.67
CA MET A 89 4.52 19.27 -4.57
C MET A 89 4.10 19.69 -5.99
N TYR A 90 2.97 19.18 -6.47
CA TYR A 90 2.48 19.39 -7.84
C TYR A 90 1.28 20.34 -7.91
N ARG A 91 1.32 21.43 -7.13
CA ARG A 91 0.26 22.45 -6.97
C ARG A 91 -0.41 22.90 -8.26
N GLN A 92 0.34 22.99 -9.38
CA GLN A 92 -0.21 23.42 -10.66
C GLN A 92 -1.08 22.37 -11.33
N LYS A 93 -0.90 21.09 -10.99
CA LYS A 93 -1.54 19.97 -11.65
C LYS A 93 -2.81 19.48 -10.92
N ARG A 94 -3.05 19.93 -9.68
CA ARG A 94 -4.26 19.63 -8.88
C ARG A 94 -4.60 18.14 -8.90
N VAL A 95 -3.80 17.32 -8.20
CA VAL A 95 -3.90 15.85 -8.20
C VAL A 95 -5.32 15.39 -7.85
N TRP A 96 -5.94 15.99 -6.84
CA TRP A 96 -7.32 15.68 -6.42
C TRP A 96 -8.37 15.93 -7.51
N GLN A 97 -8.19 16.98 -8.32
CA GLN A 97 -9.17 17.31 -9.37
C GLN A 97 -9.06 16.41 -10.59
N GLN A 98 -7.86 15.85 -10.83
CA GLN A 98 -7.60 14.97 -11.96
C GLN A 98 -7.83 13.51 -11.64
N ALA A 99 -7.89 13.16 -10.34
CA ALA A 99 -8.22 11.81 -9.92
C ALA A 99 -9.65 11.45 -10.35
N ALA A 100 -9.79 10.28 -10.97
CA ALA A 100 -11.08 9.80 -11.41
C ALA A 100 -11.96 9.41 -10.20
N LEU A 101 -13.26 9.66 -10.30
CA LEU A 101 -14.24 9.21 -9.31
C LEU A 101 -14.25 7.67 -9.15
N GLU A 102 -13.59 6.96 -10.05
CA GLU A 102 -13.44 5.50 -10.02
C GLU A 102 -12.67 5.02 -8.79
N HIS A 103 -11.71 5.83 -8.30
CA HIS A 103 -10.94 5.49 -7.10
C HIS A 103 -11.76 5.57 -5.80
N THR A 104 -12.97 6.16 -5.86
CA THR A 104 -13.86 6.22 -4.69
C THR A 104 -14.29 4.82 -4.22
N LEU A 105 -14.49 3.88 -5.16
CA LEU A 105 -14.84 2.50 -4.81
C LEU A 105 -13.69 1.77 -4.12
N THR A 106 -12.46 1.95 -4.63
CA THR A 106 -11.25 1.38 -4.01
C THR A 106 -11.00 1.98 -2.64
N ALA A 107 -11.17 3.31 -2.49
CA ALA A 107 -11.07 3.98 -1.20
C ALA A 107 -12.12 3.48 -0.20
N ALA A 108 -13.39 3.35 -0.64
CA ALA A 108 -14.46 2.81 0.18
C ALA A 108 -14.18 1.36 0.61
N LEU A 109 -13.68 0.52 -0.30
CA LEU A 109 -13.27 -0.86 0.02
C LEU A 109 -12.16 -0.87 1.08
N ALA A 110 -11.12 -0.05 0.91
CA ALA A 110 -10.02 0.05 1.87
C ALA A 110 -10.54 0.45 3.27
N MET A 111 -11.41 1.45 3.35
CA MET A 111 -12.01 1.89 4.61
C MET A 111 -12.88 0.82 5.28
N VAL A 112 -13.70 0.09 4.51
CA VAL A 112 -14.52 -1.00 5.02
C VAL A 112 -13.64 -2.13 5.57
N LEU A 113 -12.60 -2.53 4.83
CA LEU A 113 -11.68 -3.56 5.28
C LEU A 113 -10.92 -3.14 6.53
N THR A 114 -10.44 -1.87 6.59
CA THR A 114 -9.76 -1.32 7.77
C THR A 114 -10.69 -1.29 8.99
N GLY A 115 -11.96 -0.88 8.80
CA GLY A 115 -12.97 -0.90 9.86
C GLY A 115 -13.27 -2.31 10.38
N LEU A 116 -13.34 -3.30 9.48
CA LEU A 116 -13.51 -4.70 9.86
C LEU A 116 -12.26 -5.24 10.59
N ALA A 117 -11.05 -4.88 10.15
CA ALA A 117 -9.83 -5.26 10.86
C ALA A 117 -9.83 -4.71 12.29
N ALA A 118 -10.14 -3.42 12.47
CA ALA A 118 -10.30 -2.80 13.79
C ALA A 118 -11.37 -3.51 14.64
N PHE A 119 -12.49 -3.88 14.03
CA PHE A 119 -13.56 -4.62 14.70
C PHE A 119 -13.10 -6.00 15.19
N PHE A 120 -12.34 -6.75 14.38
CA PHE A 120 -11.79 -8.04 14.80
C PHE A 120 -10.73 -7.90 15.90
N VAL A 121 -9.91 -6.83 15.88
CA VAL A 121 -8.99 -6.53 16.98
C VAL A 121 -9.75 -6.24 18.28
N LEU A 122 -10.86 -5.50 18.21
CA LEU A 122 -11.70 -5.23 19.40
C LEU A 122 -12.40 -6.46 19.94
N LEU A 123 -12.91 -7.32 19.05
CA LEU A 123 -13.64 -8.52 19.46
C LEU A 123 -12.74 -9.56 20.11
N GLN A 124 -11.45 -9.56 19.84
CA GLN A 124 -10.45 -10.54 20.33
C GLN A 124 -10.92 -12.01 20.16
N VAL A 125 -11.65 -12.29 19.08
CA VAL A 125 -12.18 -13.62 18.81
C VAL A 125 -11.04 -14.53 18.34
N ASN A 126 -10.59 -15.41 19.22
CA ASN A 126 -9.55 -16.39 18.90
C ASN A 126 -10.16 -17.64 18.25
N MET A 127 -10.83 -17.48 17.11
CA MET A 127 -11.29 -18.58 16.27
C MET A 127 -10.30 -18.76 15.12
N THR A 128 -9.61 -19.90 15.11
CA THR A 128 -8.67 -20.25 14.03
C THR A 128 -9.23 -21.39 13.20
N HIS A 129 -9.05 -21.31 11.89
CA HIS A 129 -9.34 -22.41 10.97
C HIS A 129 -8.07 -22.72 10.17
N LEU A 130 -7.62 -23.96 10.23
CA LEU A 130 -6.35 -24.39 9.63
C LEU A 130 -5.12 -23.56 10.07
N GLY A 131 -5.13 -23.05 11.30
CA GLY A 131 -4.04 -22.24 11.86
C GLY A 131 -4.11 -20.76 11.51
N VAL A 132 -5.14 -20.30 10.81
CA VAL A 132 -5.34 -18.90 10.43
C VAL A 132 -6.55 -18.33 11.18
N GLY A 133 -6.45 -17.13 11.70
CA GLY A 133 -7.54 -16.43 12.36
C GLY A 133 -8.70 -16.15 11.41
N LEU A 134 -9.93 -16.37 11.88
CA LEU A 134 -11.13 -16.16 11.09
C LEU A 134 -11.23 -14.72 10.56
N GLY A 135 -10.81 -13.73 11.37
CA GLY A 135 -10.82 -12.32 10.96
C GLY A 135 -9.95 -12.06 9.74
N SER A 136 -8.71 -12.54 9.73
CA SER A 136 -7.76 -12.37 8.62
C SER A 136 -8.24 -13.09 7.35
N LEU A 137 -8.85 -14.28 7.51
CA LEU A 137 -9.44 -15.00 6.39
C LEU A 137 -10.62 -14.25 5.77
N ILE A 138 -11.51 -13.69 6.60
CA ILE A 138 -12.66 -12.87 6.14
C ILE A 138 -12.16 -11.63 5.40
N LEU A 139 -11.16 -10.92 5.94
CA LEU A 139 -10.57 -9.75 5.29
C LEU A 139 -10.01 -10.08 3.90
N PHE A 140 -9.29 -11.20 3.77
CA PHE A 140 -8.75 -11.65 2.49
C PHE A 140 -9.86 -11.98 1.48
N ILE A 141 -10.88 -12.73 1.89
CA ILE A 141 -12.02 -13.07 1.01
C ILE A 141 -12.75 -11.79 0.57
N LEU A 142 -13.03 -10.87 1.48
CA LEU A 142 -13.71 -9.62 1.17
C LEU A 142 -12.86 -8.71 0.27
N TYR A 143 -11.54 -8.70 0.46
CA TYR A 143 -10.62 -8.02 -0.45
C TYR A 143 -10.73 -8.58 -1.88
N VAL A 144 -10.64 -9.90 -2.04
CA VAL A 144 -10.72 -10.54 -3.36
C VAL A 144 -12.08 -10.26 -4.04
N LEU A 145 -13.17 -10.36 -3.29
CA LEU A 145 -14.51 -10.05 -3.81
C LEU A 145 -14.67 -8.56 -4.14
N GLY A 146 -14.19 -7.68 -3.28
CA GLY A 146 -14.23 -6.23 -3.48
C GLY A 146 -13.39 -5.80 -4.68
N MET A 147 -12.17 -6.32 -4.81
CA MET A 147 -11.32 -6.05 -5.98
C MET A 147 -11.96 -6.56 -7.27
N ARG A 148 -12.65 -7.70 -7.23
CA ARG A 148 -13.40 -8.18 -8.41
C ARG A 148 -14.51 -7.20 -8.82
N LEU A 149 -15.16 -6.53 -7.87
CA LEU A 149 -16.15 -5.48 -8.18
C LEU A 149 -15.48 -4.24 -8.78
N VAL A 150 -14.36 -3.78 -8.22
CA VAL A 150 -13.57 -2.66 -8.76
C VAL A 150 -13.19 -2.92 -10.22
N PHE A 151 -12.62 -4.09 -10.49
CA PHE A 151 -12.22 -4.47 -11.87
C PHE A 151 -13.40 -4.57 -12.83
N ARG A 152 -14.53 -5.10 -12.39
CA ARG A 152 -15.72 -5.21 -13.24
C ARG A 152 -16.25 -3.83 -13.66
N GLN A 153 -16.16 -2.86 -12.78
CA GLN A 153 -16.54 -1.48 -13.09
C GLN A 153 -15.62 -0.86 -14.15
N GLU A 154 -14.31 -1.07 -14.04
CA GLU A 154 -13.33 -0.55 -15.00
C GLU A 154 -13.46 -1.22 -16.37
N ASP A 155 -13.66 -2.54 -16.43
CA ASP A 155 -13.87 -3.27 -17.69
C ASP A 155 -15.11 -2.79 -18.45
N MET A 156 -16.19 -2.47 -17.76
CA MET A 156 -17.40 -1.94 -18.40
C MET A 156 -17.13 -0.59 -19.08
N LYS A 157 -16.39 0.30 -18.42
CA LYS A 157 -16.06 1.63 -18.96
C LYS A 157 -15.03 1.55 -20.10
N ARG A 158 -14.08 0.62 -19.98
CA ARG A 158 -13.11 0.38 -21.06
C ARG A 158 -13.80 -0.05 -22.35
N ARG A 159 -14.76 -0.97 -22.28
CA ARG A 159 -15.53 -1.42 -23.44
C ARG A 159 -16.34 -0.26 -24.06
N GLN A 160 -16.86 0.67 -23.24
CA GLN A 160 -17.52 1.88 -23.76
C GLN A 160 -16.54 2.79 -24.52
N ARG A 161 -15.34 3.04 -23.98
CA ARG A 161 -14.30 3.84 -24.65
C ARG A 161 -13.73 3.17 -25.90
N GLU A 162 -13.56 1.86 -25.92
CA GLU A 162 -13.07 1.10 -27.08
C GLU A 162 -14.11 1.09 -28.24
N GLN A 163 -15.40 1.16 -27.94
CA GLN A 163 -16.46 1.33 -28.95
C GLN A 163 -16.45 2.71 -29.60
N GLU A 164 -15.94 3.73 -28.90
CA GLU A 164 -15.77 5.11 -29.43
C GLU A 164 -14.51 5.28 -30.28
N VAL A 165 -13.49 4.42 -30.14
CA VAL A 165 -12.18 4.50 -30.80
C VAL A 165 -11.95 3.28 -31.70
N VAL A 166 -12.80 3.08 -32.70
CA VAL A 166 -12.50 2.21 -33.85
C VAL A 166 -11.95 3.06 -34.96
N VAL A 167 -10.64 3.32 -34.99
CA VAL A 167 -9.80 3.54 -36.20
C VAL A 167 -8.32 3.63 -35.79
N GLU A 168 -7.50 2.87 -36.50
CA GLU A 168 -6.08 3.01 -36.81
C GLU A 168 -5.11 1.93 -36.32
N GLY A 169 -4.57 1.24 -37.31
CA GLY A 169 -3.15 1.04 -37.53
C GLY A 169 -2.58 -0.32 -37.18
N ALA A 170 -2.53 -1.23 -38.15
CA ALA A 170 -1.67 -2.42 -38.10
C ALA A 170 -0.21 -2.02 -38.37
N VAL A 171 0.69 -2.20 -37.42
CA VAL A 171 2.13 -2.01 -37.55
C VAL A 171 2.86 -3.33 -37.31
N ASP A 172 3.82 -3.58 -38.17
CA ASP A 172 4.80 -4.66 -38.31
C ASP A 172 5.07 -5.54 -37.08
N LYS A 173 4.64 -6.82 -37.15
CA LYS A 173 4.55 -7.69 -35.95
C LYS A 173 5.79 -8.54 -35.67
N GLN A 174 6.69 -8.78 -36.58
CA GLN A 174 7.71 -9.83 -36.43
C GLN A 174 9.00 -9.42 -35.73
N ASN A 175 9.46 -8.16 -35.86
CA ASN A 175 10.62 -7.63 -35.14
C ASN A 175 10.27 -7.17 -33.72
N ALA A 176 8.98 -6.93 -33.46
CA ALA A 176 8.48 -6.52 -32.15
C ALA A 176 8.44 -7.69 -31.13
N GLU A 177 8.23 -8.93 -31.58
CA GLU A 177 8.05 -10.08 -30.68
C GLU A 177 9.36 -10.58 -30.03
N THR A 178 10.48 -10.59 -30.77
CA THR A 178 11.78 -10.98 -30.20
C THR A 178 12.30 -9.99 -29.20
N THR A 179 12.21 -8.69 -29.50
CA THR A 179 12.58 -7.61 -28.60
C THR A 179 11.71 -7.62 -27.34
N ARG A 180 10.41 -7.88 -27.48
CA ARG A 180 9.46 -7.98 -26.38
C ARG A 180 9.76 -9.15 -25.43
N ARG A 181 10.16 -10.31 -25.96
CA ARG A 181 10.56 -11.47 -25.15
C ARG A 181 11.82 -11.21 -24.34
N ASP A 182 12.81 -10.56 -24.91
CA ASP A 182 14.07 -10.25 -24.21
C ASP A 182 13.85 -9.18 -23.14
N GLU A 183 13.02 -8.17 -23.42
CA GLU A 183 12.64 -7.19 -22.42
C GLU A 183 11.83 -7.82 -21.26
N LEU A 184 10.91 -8.74 -21.55
CA LEU A 184 10.14 -9.46 -20.54
C LEU A 184 11.06 -10.31 -19.66
N ARG A 185 12.02 -11.04 -20.25
CA ARG A 185 13.01 -11.82 -19.49
C ARG A 185 13.85 -10.94 -18.56
N ARG A 186 14.30 -9.77 -19.03
CA ARG A 186 15.04 -8.81 -18.21
C ARG A 186 14.18 -8.24 -17.08
N ALA A 187 12.92 -7.92 -17.37
CA ALA A 187 12.00 -7.41 -16.36
C ALA A 187 11.70 -8.48 -15.28
N VAL A 188 11.43 -9.73 -15.68
CA VAL A 188 11.20 -10.85 -14.75
C VAL A 188 12.46 -11.14 -13.94
N ALA A 189 13.64 -11.18 -14.55
CA ALA A 189 14.90 -11.37 -13.82
C ALA A 189 15.15 -10.24 -12.80
N GLY A 190 14.95 -8.98 -13.23
CA GLY A 190 15.09 -7.82 -12.34
C GLY A 190 14.09 -7.83 -11.18
N PHE A 191 12.83 -8.21 -11.45
CA PHE A 191 11.79 -8.39 -10.44
C PHE A 191 12.19 -9.47 -9.43
N SER A 192 12.63 -10.64 -9.92
CA SER A 192 13.05 -11.75 -9.05
C SER A 192 14.25 -11.38 -8.17
N VAL A 193 15.24 -10.68 -8.73
CA VAL A 193 16.41 -10.22 -7.95
C VAL A 193 15.98 -9.21 -6.88
N ALA A 194 15.11 -8.25 -7.22
CA ALA A 194 14.62 -7.28 -6.27
C ALA A 194 13.81 -7.96 -5.14
N ALA A 195 12.95 -8.93 -5.47
CA ALA A 195 12.19 -9.72 -4.51
C ALA A 195 13.11 -10.53 -3.57
N LEU A 196 14.16 -11.15 -4.11
CA LEU A 196 15.15 -11.89 -3.29
C LEU A 196 15.90 -10.96 -2.33
N VAL A 197 16.26 -9.74 -2.77
CA VAL A 197 16.90 -8.75 -1.90
C VAL A 197 15.95 -8.34 -0.77
N LEU A 198 14.65 -8.15 -1.07
CA LEU A 198 13.64 -7.83 -0.06
C LEU A 198 13.47 -8.97 0.95
N LEU A 199 13.41 -10.23 0.48
CA LEU A 199 13.34 -11.42 1.34
C LEU A 199 14.48 -11.48 2.37
N VAL A 200 15.68 -11.01 1.97
CA VAL A 200 16.84 -10.95 2.86
C VAL A 200 16.78 -9.73 3.77
N ALA A 201 16.38 -8.56 3.27
CA ALA A 201 16.42 -7.30 4.02
C ALA A 201 15.28 -7.16 5.05
N ALA A 202 14.09 -7.70 4.76
CA ALA A 202 12.91 -7.57 5.59
C ALA A 202 13.09 -8.10 7.03
N PRO A 203 13.68 -9.30 7.27
CA PRO A 203 13.96 -9.77 8.63
C PRO A 203 14.89 -8.85 9.42
N PHE A 204 15.86 -8.21 8.76
CA PHE A 204 16.77 -7.25 9.42
C PHE A 204 16.03 -5.96 9.79
N LEU A 205 15.12 -5.48 8.96
CA LEU A 205 14.30 -4.32 9.30
C LEU A 205 13.39 -4.63 10.50
N ALA A 206 12.62 -5.72 10.44
CA ALA A 206 11.71 -6.12 11.51
C ALA A 206 12.46 -6.36 12.83
N GLY A 207 13.56 -7.12 12.80
CA GLY A 207 14.37 -7.40 13.99
C GLY A 207 14.98 -6.16 14.61
N SER A 208 15.53 -5.24 13.79
CA SER A 208 16.07 -3.98 14.31
C SER A 208 15.00 -3.03 14.84
N ALA A 209 13.82 -3.00 14.24
CA ALA A 209 12.68 -2.22 14.73
C ALA A 209 12.22 -2.72 16.11
N ASN A 210 12.09 -4.05 16.27
CA ASN A 210 11.76 -4.66 17.56
C ASN A 210 12.82 -4.36 18.62
N GLU A 211 14.12 -4.48 18.28
CA GLU A 211 15.23 -4.15 19.19
C GLU A 211 15.23 -2.67 19.58
N ILE A 212 14.87 -1.75 18.66
CA ILE A 212 14.70 -0.33 18.97
C ILE A 212 13.56 -0.13 19.96
N ALA A 213 12.40 -0.77 19.76
CA ALA A 213 11.27 -0.71 20.69
C ALA A 213 11.68 -1.17 22.10
N GLU A 214 12.31 -2.33 22.22
CA GLU A 214 12.78 -2.88 23.51
C GLU A 214 13.79 -1.96 24.21
N ARG A 215 14.76 -1.40 23.48
CA ARG A 215 15.81 -0.53 24.06
C ARG A 215 15.33 0.87 24.43
N THR A 216 14.35 1.41 23.70
CA THR A 216 13.84 2.76 23.93
C THR A 216 12.67 2.78 24.89
N GLY A 217 12.00 1.65 25.12
CA GLY A 217 10.74 1.54 25.87
C GLY A 217 9.54 2.12 25.09
N ILE A 218 9.73 2.49 23.82
CA ILE A 218 8.63 2.90 22.94
C ILE A 218 7.86 1.66 22.51
N SER A 219 6.53 1.74 22.49
CA SER A 219 5.68 0.61 22.14
C SER A 219 5.99 0.08 20.72
N THR A 220 5.94 -1.22 20.54
CA THR A 220 6.07 -1.88 19.22
C THR A 220 5.00 -1.43 18.26
N THR A 221 3.77 -1.16 18.76
CA THR A 221 2.68 -0.54 18.00
C THR A 221 3.11 0.79 17.37
N PHE A 222 3.72 1.70 18.16
CA PHE A 222 4.15 3.00 17.67
C PHE A 222 5.32 2.89 16.69
N ILE A 223 6.32 2.04 16.99
CA ILE A 223 7.46 1.80 16.09
C ILE A 223 6.98 1.21 14.76
N GLY A 224 6.07 0.22 14.77
CA GLY A 224 5.44 -0.33 13.58
C GLY A 224 4.72 0.76 12.79
N THR A 225 3.81 1.48 13.41
CA THR A 225 3.01 2.52 12.75
C THR A 225 3.85 3.67 12.19
N SER A 226 4.93 4.07 12.86
CA SER A 226 5.74 5.23 12.43
C SER A 226 6.96 4.84 11.61
N LEU A 227 7.97 4.23 12.23
CA LEU A 227 9.26 3.98 11.55
C LEU A 227 9.15 2.92 10.46
N VAL A 228 8.48 1.79 10.76
CA VAL A 228 8.34 0.71 9.79
C VAL A 228 7.38 1.14 8.69
N GLY A 229 6.17 1.63 9.02
CA GLY A 229 5.15 2.02 8.05
C GLY A 229 5.61 3.10 7.07
N ILE A 230 6.40 4.12 7.52
CA ILE A 230 6.99 5.09 6.60
C ILE A 230 8.04 4.41 5.70
N THR A 231 8.88 3.55 6.27
CA THR A 231 10.00 2.94 5.54
C THR A 231 9.51 2.00 4.44
N THR A 232 8.55 1.16 4.76
CA THR A 232 7.99 0.17 3.83
C THR A 232 7.18 0.84 2.72
N SER A 233 6.54 2.00 3.00
CA SER A 233 5.79 2.79 2.02
C SER A 233 6.66 3.75 1.17
N LEU A 234 8.00 3.73 1.29
CA LEU A 234 8.87 4.53 0.41
C LEU A 234 8.78 4.14 -1.08
N PRO A 235 8.60 2.87 -1.47
CA PRO A 235 8.34 2.50 -2.86
C PRO A 235 7.07 3.14 -3.42
N GLU A 236 6.00 3.21 -2.63
CA GLU A 236 4.76 3.88 -2.99
C GLU A 236 4.98 5.38 -3.26
N LEU A 237 5.75 6.05 -2.41
CA LEU A 237 6.12 7.46 -2.61
C LEU A 237 6.85 7.67 -3.95
N VAL A 238 7.84 6.82 -4.23
CA VAL A 238 8.64 6.95 -5.47
C VAL A 238 7.81 6.67 -6.71
N THR A 239 6.97 5.62 -6.69
CA THR A 239 6.10 5.27 -7.82
C THR A 239 5.01 6.31 -8.04
N ALA A 240 4.41 6.84 -6.98
CA ALA A 240 3.41 7.89 -7.07
C ALA A 240 4.00 9.21 -7.60
N ILE A 241 5.21 9.61 -7.16
CA ILE A 241 5.92 10.75 -7.75
C ILE A 241 6.21 10.52 -9.24
N ALA A 242 6.65 9.33 -9.63
CA ALA A 242 6.91 9.00 -11.02
C ALA A 242 5.64 9.09 -11.87
N ALA A 243 4.52 8.53 -11.40
CA ALA A 243 3.23 8.59 -12.07
C ALA A 243 2.74 10.03 -12.28
N VAL A 244 2.83 10.88 -11.25
CA VAL A 244 2.42 12.29 -11.35
C VAL A 244 3.32 13.09 -12.29
N ARG A 245 4.63 12.81 -12.34
CA ARG A 245 5.56 13.42 -13.32
C ARG A 245 5.15 13.10 -14.75
N LEU A 246 4.70 11.89 -15.01
CA LEU A 246 4.21 11.44 -16.32
C LEU A 246 2.78 11.94 -16.63
N GLY A 247 2.10 12.60 -15.70
CA GLY A 247 0.72 13.05 -15.85
C GLY A 247 -0.32 11.95 -15.59
N ALA A 248 0.10 10.79 -15.07
CA ALA A 248 -0.76 9.65 -14.77
C ALA A 248 -1.29 9.74 -13.31
N PHE A 249 -2.11 10.75 -13.04
CA PHE A 249 -2.63 11.02 -11.68
C PHE A 249 -3.50 9.89 -11.16
N ASP A 250 -4.32 9.30 -12.03
CA ASP A 250 -5.15 8.14 -11.69
C ASP A 250 -4.31 6.96 -11.19
N LEU A 251 -3.14 6.73 -11.81
CA LEU A 251 -2.24 5.67 -11.38
C LEU A 251 -1.68 5.95 -9.99
N ALA A 252 -1.31 7.20 -9.68
CA ALA A 252 -0.79 7.55 -8.35
C ALA A 252 -1.85 7.37 -7.26
N VAL A 253 -3.06 7.91 -7.46
CA VAL A 253 -4.16 7.83 -6.49
C VAL A 253 -4.65 6.39 -6.34
N GLY A 254 -4.83 5.69 -7.47
CA GLY A 254 -5.27 4.29 -7.50
C GLY A 254 -4.28 3.36 -6.80
N ASN A 255 -2.97 3.56 -6.98
CA ASN A 255 -1.94 2.79 -6.29
C ASN A 255 -2.03 2.98 -4.77
N LEU A 256 -2.12 4.21 -4.26
CA LEU A 256 -2.13 4.48 -2.82
C LEU A 256 -3.39 3.91 -2.12
N PHE A 257 -4.58 4.08 -2.68
CA PHE A 257 -5.79 3.45 -2.15
C PHE A 257 -5.81 1.93 -2.35
N GLY A 258 -5.25 1.46 -3.48
CA GLY A 258 -5.09 0.04 -3.76
C GLY A 258 -4.17 -0.65 -2.75
N SER A 259 -3.02 -0.02 -2.42
CA SER A 259 -2.10 -0.50 -1.37
C SER A 259 -2.78 -0.50 0.00
N ASN A 260 -3.60 0.49 0.35
CA ASN A 260 -4.36 0.48 1.60
C ASN A 260 -5.35 -0.69 1.68
N ALA A 261 -6.04 -1.00 0.58
CA ALA A 261 -6.92 -2.17 0.54
C ALA A 261 -6.12 -3.48 0.62
N PHE A 262 -4.96 -3.54 -0.04
CA PHE A 262 -4.08 -4.72 -0.03
C PHE A 262 -3.44 -4.94 1.34
N ASN A 263 -3.06 -3.89 2.07
CA ASN A 263 -2.55 -3.99 3.44
C ASN A 263 -3.55 -4.71 4.37
N MET A 264 -4.84 -4.51 4.17
CA MET A 264 -5.86 -5.25 4.92
C MET A 264 -5.95 -6.72 4.49
N ALA A 265 -5.70 -7.05 3.24
CA ALA A 265 -5.58 -8.43 2.79
C ALA A 265 -4.27 -9.09 3.28
N ALA A 266 -3.21 -8.30 3.47
CA ALA A 266 -1.91 -8.77 3.95
C ALA A 266 -1.97 -9.37 5.36
N PHE A 267 -2.96 -8.97 6.19
CA PHE A 267 -3.23 -9.64 7.47
C PHE A 267 -3.34 -11.16 7.35
N PHE A 268 -3.87 -11.65 6.25
CA PHE A 268 -3.95 -13.10 6.01
C PHE A 268 -2.56 -13.75 5.91
N PHE A 269 -1.64 -13.15 5.16
CA PHE A 269 -0.28 -13.69 4.99
C PHE A 269 0.52 -13.61 6.29
N VAL A 270 0.35 -12.53 7.05
CA VAL A 270 0.98 -12.34 8.35
C VAL A 270 0.43 -13.35 9.37
N ASP A 271 -0.88 -13.59 9.36
CA ASP A 271 -1.55 -14.55 10.25
C ASP A 271 -1.12 -16.00 9.96
N VAL A 272 -0.95 -16.36 8.67
CA VAL A 272 -0.39 -17.68 8.28
C VAL A 272 1.02 -17.90 8.84
N ALA A 273 1.82 -16.82 8.95
CA ALA A 273 3.18 -16.90 9.51
C ALA A 273 3.19 -16.88 11.04
N TYR A 274 2.19 -16.26 11.67
CA TYR A 274 2.10 -16.13 13.11
C TYR A 274 1.69 -17.45 13.76
N ARG A 275 2.42 -17.86 14.79
CA ARG A 275 2.21 -19.15 15.48
C ARG A 275 1.49 -19.05 16.82
N GLY A 276 1.17 -17.84 17.26
CA GLY A 276 0.55 -17.57 18.58
C GLY A 276 -0.97 -17.69 18.61
N GLY A 277 -1.62 -18.18 17.54
CA GLY A 277 -3.08 -18.23 17.41
C GLY A 277 -3.58 -17.27 16.32
N GLY A 278 -4.80 -16.72 16.44
CA GLY A 278 -5.30 -15.72 15.50
C GLY A 278 -4.58 -14.38 15.69
N LEU A 279 -3.95 -13.85 14.65
CA LEU A 279 -3.17 -12.60 14.69
C LEU A 279 -3.98 -11.45 15.31
N LEU A 280 -5.17 -11.16 14.77
CA LEU A 280 -6.00 -10.02 15.18
C LEU A 280 -6.53 -10.13 16.61
N SER A 281 -6.56 -11.33 17.20
CA SER A 281 -6.93 -11.55 18.60
C SER A 281 -5.76 -11.50 19.58
N SER A 282 -4.53 -11.45 19.06
CA SER A 282 -3.30 -11.53 19.86
C SER A 282 -2.60 -10.17 20.02
N VAL A 283 -3.07 -9.14 19.30
CA VAL A 283 -2.45 -7.83 19.28
C VAL A 283 -3.14 -6.82 20.18
N SER A 284 -2.42 -5.76 20.52
CA SER A 284 -2.91 -4.67 21.36
C SER A 284 -4.14 -3.98 20.78
N SER A 285 -5.13 -3.68 21.61
CA SER A 285 -6.28 -2.86 21.23
C SER A 285 -5.91 -1.42 20.84
N ALA A 286 -4.69 -0.97 21.15
CA ALA A 286 -4.17 0.34 20.70
C ALA A 286 -4.18 0.48 19.16
N HIS A 287 -4.05 -0.64 18.42
CA HIS A 287 -4.15 -0.65 16.96
C HIS A 287 -5.50 -0.18 16.42
N VAL A 288 -6.56 -0.29 17.21
CA VAL A 288 -7.88 0.23 16.85
C VAL A 288 -7.84 1.74 16.62
N LEU A 289 -7.10 2.47 17.45
CA LEU A 289 -6.92 3.91 17.27
C LEU A 289 -6.21 4.22 15.95
N THR A 290 -5.14 3.47 15.63
CA THR A 290 -4.41 3.61 14.35
C THR A 290 -5.32 3.33 13.16
N ALA A 291 -6.10 2.24 13.23
CA ALA A 291 -7.04 1.86 12.18
C ALA A 291 -8.12 2.93 11.97
N LEU A 292 -8.76 3.40 13.03
CA LEU A 292 -9.77 4.46 12.96
C LEU A 292 -9.17 5.76 12.41
N TRP A 293 -7.95 6.10 12.82
CA TRP A 293 -7.27 7.29 12.32
C TRP A 293 -6.91 7.17 10.83
N SER A 294 -6.48 5.99 10.37
CA SER A 294 -6.25 5.76 8.94
C SER A 294 -7.54 5.88 8.12
N ILE A 295 -8.70 5.42 8.66
CA ILE A 295 -10.01 5.64 8.03
C ILE A 295 -10.33 7.13 7.93
N VAL A 296 -10.08 7.92 8.98
CA VAL A 296 -10.27 9.38 8.94
C VAL A 296 -9.43 10.00 7.83
N MET A 297 -8.16 9.63 7.72
CA MET A 297 -7.26 10.13 6.67
C MET A 297 -7.72 9.70 5.26
N MET A 298 -8.14 8.45 5.08
CA MET A 298 -8.70 7.98 3.81
C MET A 298 -9.99 8.72 3.44
N ASN A 299 -10.84 9.07 4.43
CA ASN A 299 -12.02 9.89 4.19
C ASN A 299 -11.67 11.32 3.76
N ILE A 300 -10.66 11.95 4.38
CA ILE A 300 -10.16 13.27 3.94
C ILE A 300 -9.74 13.20 2.48
N GLY A 301 -8.97 12.16 2.09
CA GLY A 301 -8.58 11.93 0.71
C GLY A 301 -9.77 11.72 -0.23
N LEU A 302 -10.74 10.92 0.19
CA LEU A 302 -11.96 10.67 -0.58
C LEU A 302 -12.78 11.96 -0.76
N MET A 303 -12.92 12.76 0.28
CA MET A 303 -13.60 14.07 0.21
C MET A 303 -12.90 15.00 -0.78
N GLY A 304 -11.56 15.04 -0.80
CA GLY A 304 -10.79 15.82 -1.77
C GLY A 304 -11.08 15.41 -3.23
N ILE A 305 -11.19 14.11 -3.50
CA ILE A 305 -11.53 13.58 -4.83
C ILE A 305 -12.97 13.94 -5.23
N ILE A 306 -13.93 13.87 -4.31
CA ILE A 306 -15.34 14.12 -4.60
C ILE A 306 -15.63 15.62 -4.69
N TYR A 307 -15.13 16.42 -3.74
CA TYR A 307 -15.44 17.84 -3.65
C TYR A 307 -14.75 18.67 -4.72
N ARG A 308 -13.59 18.27 -5.20
CA ARG A 308 -12.82 18.93 -6.28
C ARG A 308 -12.72 20.44 -6.10
N ALA A 309 -12.29 20.88 -4.92
CA ALA A 309 -12.27 22.28 -4.52
C ALA A 309 -11.67 23.21 -5.61
N GLU A 310 -12.46 24.18 -6.07
CA GLU A 310 -12.01 25.17 -7.07
C GLU A 310 -11.18 26.30 -6.46
N LYS A 311 -11.38 26.60 -5.18
CA LYS A 311 -10.75 27.73 -4.48
C LYS A 311 -9.65 27.25 -3.54
N ARG A 312 -8.47 27.85 -3.68
CA ARG A 312 -7.35 27.68 -2.75
C ARG A 312 -7.50 28.61 -1.54
N PHE A 313 -7.24 28.09 -0.36
CA PHE A 313 -7.08 28.91 0.84
C PHE A 313 -5.59 29.22 1.02
N MET A 314 -5.20 30.51 0.92
CA MET A 314 -3.83 30.99 1.14
C MET A 314 -2.71 30.21 0.41
N LEU A 315 -2.83 29.91 -0.88
CA LEU A 315 -1.82 29.20 -1.69
C LEU A 315 -1.67 27.68 -1.41
N ILE A 316 -2.38 27.11 -0.45
CA ILE A 316 -2.34 25.68 -0.12
C ILE A 316 -3.74 25.10 -0.30
N GLU A 317 -3.84 23.91 -0.86
CA GLU A 317 -5.10 23.18 -0.92
C GLU A 317 -5.45 22.71 0.49
N PRO A 318 -6.67 22.99 0.99
CA PRO A 318 -7.04 22.67 2.38
C PRO A 318 -6.89 21.19 2.68
N ASP A 319 -7.17 20.34 1.70
CA ASP A 319 -7.18 18.89 1.82
C ASP A 319 -5.77 18.32 2.07
N SER A 320 -4.76 18.83 1.35
CA SER A 320 -3.36 18.40 1.51
C SER A 320 -2.78 18.83 2.87
N LEU A 321 -3.06 20.07 3.29
CA LEU A 321 -2.64 20.55 4.60
C LEU A 321 -3.32 19.75 5.72
N LEU A 322 -4.63 19.52 5.59
CA LEU A 322 -5.40 18.75 6.56
C LEU A 322 -4.86 17.31 6.67
N MET A 323 -4.46 16.70 5.54
CA MET A 323 -3.85 15.37 5.50
C MET A 323 -2.54 15.31 6.28
N ILE A 324 -1.63 16.29 6.05
CA ILE A 324 -0.35 16.35 6.76
C ILE A 324 -0.57 16.58 8.26
N VAL A 325 -1.46 17.51 8.62
CA VAL A 325 -1.81 17.79 10.03
C VAL A 325 -2.44 16.56 10.67
N ALA A 326 -3.35 15.88 9.97
CA ALA A 326 -3.97 14.65 10.47
C ALA A 326 -2.93 13.57 10.72
N TYR A 327 -1.94 13.38 9.83
CA TYR A 327 -0.88 12.41 10.02
C TYR A 327 -0.05 12.71 11.30
N VAL A 328 0.40 13.95 11.45
CA VAL A 328 1.20 14.37 12.63
C VAL A 328 0.39 14.23 13.92
N LEU A 329 -0.90 14.62 13.88
CA LEU A 329 -1.80 14.48 15.04
C LEU A 329 -2.04 13.00 15.37
N GLY A 330 -2.21 12.14 14.37
CA GLY A 330 -2.35 10.69 14.57
C GLY A 330 -1.14 10.09 15.26
N LEU A 331 0.07 10.40 14.80
CA LEU A 331 1.30 9.93 15.46
C LEU A 331 1.42 10.47 16.89
N TRP A 332 1.06 11.73 17.13
CA TRP A 332 1.10 12.31 18.47
C TRP A 332 0.11 11.63 19.42
N LEU A 333 -1.09 11.28 18.95
CA LEU A 333 -2.09 10.55 19.73
C LEU A 333 -1.62 9.13 20.06
N LEU A 334 -0.91 8.46 19.13
CA LEU A 334 -0.40 7.11 19.33
C LEU A 334 0.84 7.06 20.23
N PHE A 335 1.59 8.17 20.32
CA PHE A 335 2.77 8.25 21.19
C PHE A 335 2.40 8.46 22.67
N ARG A 336 1.21 8.95 22.96
CA ARG A 336 0.71 9.16 24.34
C ARG A 336 0.19 7.87 24.97
#